data_a9e7293ddd81ea13df9540fd230e6070
#
_entry.id   a9e7293ddd81ea13df9540fd230e6070
#
_cell.length_a   1.000
_cell.length_b   1.000
_cell.length_c   1.000
_cell.angle_alpha   90.00
_cell.angle_beta   90.00
_cell.angle_gamma   90.00
#
_symmetry.space_group_name_H-M   'P 1'
#
loop_
_entity.id
_entity.type
_entity.pdbx_description
1 polymer ?
#
loop_
_entity_poly.entity_id
_entity_poly.type
_entity_poly.pdbx_seq_one_letter_code
_entity_poly.pdbx_strand_id
1 'polypeptide(L)'
;MAEETIFSGESKNIEYKVSVPDKSEKYMKTIVAFANTQGGRLLIGIDDKTHEIVGVDSVNLFQIMDSIANEPQIIPDIEPQTVDGKNIIVVTVEAGKNRPYYLKSKGKEAGTYIRVAGTSRLAYREKIKELEMEGARISWDELTCVGYNVTDEATEKLCKDIEAFRKKAG
;
A
#
# COMPACT_ATOMS: atom_id res chain seq x y z
N MET A 1 17.61 -1.04 -20.69
CA MET A 1 17.54 -1.17 -19.20
C MET A 1 16.15 -0.92 -18.62
N ALA A 2 15.38 -0.01 -19.19
CA ALA A 2 13.97 0.21 -18.74
C ALA A 2 12.99 -0.87 -19.23
N GLU A 3 13.26 -1.55 -20.33
CA GLU A 3 12.37 -2.56 -20.92
C GLU A 3 12.35 -3.89 -20.15
N GLU A 4 13.44 -4.33 -19.56
CA GLU A 4 13.51 -5.60 -18.81
C GLU A 4 12.63 -5.61 -17.54
N THR A 5 12.33 -4.45 -16.98
CA THR A 5 11.54 -4.34 -15.74
C THR A 5 10.03 -4.33 -15.99
N ILE A 6 9.60 -4.06 -17.22
CA ILE A 6 8.18 -4.01 -17.59
C ILE A 6 7.60 -5.43 -17.78
N PHE A 7 8.44 -6.36 -18.22
CA PHE A 7 8.03 -7.73 -18.58
C PHE A 7 8.39 -8.80 -17.56
N SER A 8 8.73 -8.44 -16.33
CA SER A 8 9.05 -9.41 -15.27
C SER A 8 7.87 -10.29 -14.81
N GLY A 9 6.69 -10.10 -15.41
CA GLY A 9 5.46 -10.78 -15.04
C GLY A 9 4.75 -10.13 -13.84
N GLU A 10 3.50 -10.50 -13.60
CA GLU A 10 2.80 -10.08 -12.38
C GLU A 10 3.60 -10.51 -11.16
N SER A 11 3.92 -9.54 -10.33
CA SER A 11 4.66 -9.75 -9.10
C SER A 11 3.90 -9.11 -7.94
N LYS A 12 4.43 -9.30 -6.75
CA LYS A 12 3.90 -8.64 -5.54
C LYS A 12 3.70 -7.12 -5.74
N ASN A 13 4.54 -6.49 -6.56
CA ASN A 13 4.61 -5.05 -6.76
C ASN A 13 4.24 -4.59 -8.18
N ILE A 14 3.75 -5.48 -9.04
CA ILE A 14 3.35 -5.16 -10.41
C ILE A 14 1.96 -5.74 -10.68
N GLU A 15 1.09 -4.94 -11.28
CA GLU A 15 -0.23 -5.36 -11.75
C GLU A 15 -0.47 -4.86 -13.16
N TYR A 16 -1.00 -5.71 -14.03
CA TYR A 16 -1.37 -5.38 -15.40
C TYR A 16 -2.88 -5.19 -15.53
N LYS A 17 -3.28 -4.30 -16.43
CA LYS A 17 -4.68 -4.10 -16.83
C LYS A 17 -4.74 -3.82 -18.33
N VAL A 18 -5.65 -4.49 -19.02
CA VAL A 18 -5.87 -4.27 -20.46
C VAL A 18 -6.32 -2.84 -20.74
N SER A 19 -7.22 -2.33 -19.89
CA SER A 19 -7.80 -0.99 -20.00
C SER A 19 -8.08 -0.41 -18.62
N VAL A 20 -8.37 0.88 -18.56
CA VAL A 20 -8.90 1.47 -17.34
C VAL A 20 -10.30 0.91 -17.10
N PRO A 21 -10.55 0.27 -15.95
CA PRO A 21 -11.88 -0.20 -15.63
C PRO A 21 -12.87 0.97 -15.50
N ASP A 22 -14.10 0.79 -15.99
CA ASP A 22 -15.17 1.80 -15.90
C ASP A 22 -15.48 2.27 -14.47
N LYS A 23 -15.24 1.39 -13.50
CA LYS A 23 -15.37 1.74 -12.07
C LYS A 23 -13.99 2.05 -11.51
N SER A 24 -13.78 3.28 -11.09
CA SER A 24 -12.55 3.76 -10.46
C SER A 24 -12.10 2.90 -9.27
N GLU A 25 -13.05 2.37 -8.51
CA GLU A 25 -12.78 1.49 -7.37
C GLU A 25 -11.85 0.30 -7.71
N LYS A 26 -11.94 -0.25 -8.93
CA LYS A 26 -11.15 -1.42 -9.33
C LYS A 26 -9.65 -1.15 -9.41
N TYR A 27 -9.24 0.03 -9.90
CA TYR A 27 -7.83 0.39 -9.94
C TYR A 27 -7.39 1.12 -8.66
N MET A 28 -8.30 1.86 -8.03
CA MET A 28 -8.01 2.58 -6.79
C MET A 28 -7.67 1.65 -5.64
N LYS A 29 -8.34 0.50 -5.52
CA LYS A 29 -7.97 -0.49 -4.49
C LYS A 29 -6.53 -1.01 -4.66
N THR A 30 -6.04 -1.12 -5.89
CA THR A 30 -4.66 -1.52 -6.18
C THR A 30 -3.69 -0.42 -5.78
N ILE A 31 -3.99 0.85 -6.10
CA ILE A 31 -3.19 2.01 -5.69
C ILE A 31 -3.10 2.09 -4.16
N VAL A 32 -4.24 1.97 -3.48
CA VAL A 32 -4.30 1.95 -2.01
C VAL A 32 -3.49 0.78 -1.43
N ALA A 33 -3.62 -0.41 -2.02
CA ALA A 33 -2.88 -1.57 -1.56
C ALA A 33 -1.36 -1.41 -1.73
N PHE A 34 -0.90 -0.81 -2.82
CA PHE A 34 0.52 -0.49 -3.02
C PHE A 34 1.02 0.51 -1.98
N ALA A 35 0.29 1.59 -1.72
CA ALA A 35 0.68 2.59 -0.74
C ALA A 35 0.74 2.03 0.70
N ASN A 36 -0.14 1.10 1.04
CA ASN A 36 -0.16 0.43 2.34
C ASN A 36 0.91 -0.65 2.49
N THR A 37 1.62 -1.00 1.43
CA THR A 37 2.66 -2.03 1.46
C THR A 37 4.01 -1.47 1.00
N GLN A 38 4.63 -2.05 0.01
CA GLN A 38 5.97 -1.68 -0.45
C GLN A 38 5.97 -0.75 -1.67
N GLY A 39 4.82 -0.21 -2.04
CA GLY A 39 4.64 0.46 -3.31
C GLY A 39 4.51 -0.53 -4.46
N GLY A 40 4.42 -0.02 -5.67
CA GLY A 40 4.33 -0.84 -6.87
C GLY A 40 3.96 -0.07 -8.11
N ARG A 41 3.78 -0.79 -9.20
CA ARG A 41 3.40 -0.24 -10.51
C ARG A 41 2.16 -0.91 -11.05
N LEU A 42 1.23 -0.11 -11.52
CA LEU A 42 0.06 -0.53 -12.27
C LEU A 42 0.29 -0.13 -13.73
N LEU A 43 0.34 -1.11 -14.62
CA LEU A 43 0.54 -0.90 -16.05
C LEU A 43 -0.78 -1.12 -16.78
N ILE A 44 -1.24 -0.10 -17.50
CA ILE A 44 -2.51 -0.12 -18.22
C ILE A 44 -2.23 -0.15 -19.73
N GLY A 45 -2.89 -1.05 -20.43
CA GLY A 45 -2.65 -1.34 -21.84
C GLY A 45 -1.90 -2.65 -22.07
N ILE A 46 -1.78 -3.49 -21.03
CA ILE A 46 -1.13 -4.81 -21.11
C ILE A 46 -2.13 -5.87 -20.62
N ASP A 47 -2.23 -6.95 -21.37
CA ASP A 47 -3.07 -8.09 -20.99
C ASP A 47 -2.47 -8.82 -19.78
N ASP A 48 -3.28 -9.06 -18.76
CA ASP A 48 -2.85 -9.67 -17.49
C ASP A 48 -2.52 -11.16 -17.60
N LYS A 49 -3.00 -11.83 -18.65
CA LYS A 49 -2.79 -13.27 -18.88
C LYS A 49 -1.70 -13.56 -19.90
N THR A 50 -1.75 -12.88 -21.04
CA THR A 50 -0.81 -13.10 -22.13
C THR A 50 0.43 -12.21 -22.03
N HIS A 51 0.36 -11.13 -21.24
CA HIS A 51 1.35 -10.06 -21.14
C HIS A 51 1.61 -9.35 -22.49
N GLU A 52 0.68 -9.49 -23.43
CA GLU A 52 0.75 -8.78 -24.69
C GLU A 52 0.39 -7.31 -24.51
N ILE A 53 1.12 -6.45 -25.21
CA ILE A 53 0.84 -5.02 -25.23
C ILE A 53 -0.35 -4.78 -26.14
N VAL A 54 -1.50 -4.49 -25.54
CA VAL A 54 -2.73 -4.14 -26.23
C VAL A 54 -2.70 -2.66 -26.60
N GLY A 55 -2.16 -1.82 -25.71
CA GLY A 55 -2.12 -0.39 -25.83
C GLY A 55 -3.40 0.31 -25.35
N VAL A 56 -3.30 1.60 -25.12
CA VAL A 56 -4.40 2.49 -24.76
C VAL A 56 -4.61 3.48 -25.89
N ASP A 57 -5.86 3.85 -26.17
CA ASP A 57 -6.17 4.84 -27.18
C ASP A 57 -5.55 6.20 -26.82
N SER A 58 -4.72 6.70 -27.72
CA SER A 58 -4.01 7.96 -27.53
C SER A 58 -4.93 9.19 -27.39
N VAL A 59 -6.14 9.11 -27.95
CA VAL A 59 -7.13 10.21 -27.88
C VAL A 59 -7.63 10.42 -26.44
N ASN A 60 -7.77 9.33 -25.68
CA ASN A 60 -8.29 9.35 -24.32
C ASN A 60 -7.19 9.27 -23.25
N LEU A 61 -5.92 9.19 -23.65
CA LEU A 61 -4.78 8.95 -22.74
C LEU A 61 -4.75 9.96 -21.59
N PHE A 62 -4.82 11.26 -21.91
CA PHE A 62 -4.77 12.33 -20.90
C PHE A 62 -6.01 12.35 -19.99
N GLN A 63 -7.18 12.04 -20.51
CA GLN A 63 -8.40 11.94 -19.70
C GLN A 63 -8.33 10.78 -18.72
N ILE A 64 -7.76 9.66 -19.15
CA ILE A 64 -7.54 8.50 -18.31
C ILE A 64 -6.54 8.81 -17.19
N MET A 65 -5.41 9.44 -17.54
CA MET A 65 -4.41 9.87 -16.56
C MET A 65 -5.00 10.86 -15.55
N ASP A 66 -5.78 11.83 -16.01
CA ASP A 66 -6.44 12.82 -15.15
C ASP A 66 -7.47 12.17 -14.22
N SER A 67 -8.26 11.22 -14.71
CA SER A 67 -9.23 10.49 -13.90
C SER A 67 -8.56 9.67 -12.77
N ILE A 68 -7.38 9.11 -13.04
CA ILE A 68 -6.59 8.39 -12.02
C ILE A 68 -6.01 9.39 -11.01
N ALA A 69 -5.53 10.56 -11.47
CA ALA A 69 -4.91 11.56 -10.61
C ALA A 69 -5.88 12.23 -9.65
N ASN A 70 -7.16 12.37 -10.03
CA ASN A 70 -8.12 13.18 -9.27
C ASN A 70 -8.74 12.51 -8.03
N GLU A 71 -8.62 11.19 -7.88
CA GLU A 71 -9.31 10.49 -6.78
C GLU A 71 -8.50 10.20 -5.50
N PRO A 72 -7.17 10.07 -5.49
CA PRO A 72 -6.51 9.46 -4.34
C PRO A 72 -6.09 10.42 -3.22
N GLN A 73 -6.10 9.89 -2.02
CA GLN A 73 -5.32 10.41 -0.88
C GLN A 73 -3.80 10.29 -1.12
N ILE A 74 -3.43 9.63 -2.21
CA ILE A 74 -2.08 9.32 -2.65
C ILE A 74 -1.96 9.95 -4.02
N ILE A 75 -0.89 10.67 -4.26
CA ILE A 75 -0.56 11.21 -5.58
C ILE A 75 0.38 10.19 -6.25
N PRO A 76 -0.12 9.32 -7.14
CA PRO A 76 0.73 8.43 -7.90
C PRO A 76 1.49 9.22 -8.96
N ASP A 77 2.65 8.72 -9.35
CA ASP A 77 3.33 9.19 -10.55
C ASP A 77 2.74 8.47 -11.77
N ILE A 78 2.29 9.24 -12.75
CA ILE A 78 1.56 8.72 -13.91
C ILE A 78 2.26 9.16 -15.19
N GLU A 79 2.85 8.20 -15.89
CA GLU A 79 3.60 8.44 -17.10
C GLU A 79 3.06 7.62 -18.29
N PRO A 80 2.86 8.24 -19.46
CA PRO A 80 2.64 7.51 -20.69
C PRO A 80 3.97 6.97 -21.22
N GLN A 81 3.97 5.72 -21.65
CA GLN A 81 5.12 5.11 -22.33
C GLN A 81 4.67 4.49 -23.65
N THR A 82 5.53 4.56 -24.65
CA THR A 82 5.31 3.90 -25.95
C THR A 82 6.21 2.68 -26.03
N VAL A 83 5.60 1.53 -26.17
CA VAL A 83 6.28 0.24 -26.30
C VAL A 83 5.74 -0.46 -27.54
N ASP A 84 6.60 -0.90 -28.45
CA ASP A 84 6.24 -1.52 -29.75
C ASP A 84 5.21 -0.72 -30.54
N GLY A 85 5.33 0.63 -30.53
CA GLY A 85 4.42 1.52 -31.24
C GLY A 85 3.02 1.67 -30.60
N LYS A 86 2.79 1.09 -29.44
CA LYS A 86 1.54 1.21 -28.67
C LYS A 86 1.76 1.99 -27.36
N ASN A 87 0.80 2.82 -27.02
CA ASN A 87 0.86 3.59 -25.78
C ASN A 87 0.34 2.78 -24.61
N ILE A 88 1.08 2.79 -23.52
CA ILE A 88 0.67 2.25 -22.22
C ILE A 88 0.73 3.35 -21.17
N ILE A 89 0.02 3.18 -20.07
CA ILE A 89 0.10 4.09 -18.92
C ILE A 89 0.78 3.34 -17.78
N VAL A 90 1.83 3.94 -17.23
CA VAL A 90 2.53 3.44 -16.06
C VAL A 90 2.14 4.30 -14.86
N VAL A 91 1.50 3.69 -13.87
CA VAL A 91 1.14 4.33 -12.61
C VAL A 91 2.07 3.80 -11.53
N THR A 92 2.98 4.64 -11.07
CA THR A 92 3.93 4.29 -10.00
C THR A 92 3.41 4.82 -8.67
N VAL A 93 3.31 3.93 -7.69
CA VAL A 93 2.86 4.24 -6.34
C VAL A 93 3.98 3.91 -5.36
N GLU A 94 4.43 4.91 -4.63
CA GLU A 94 5.41 4.69 -3.56
C GLU A 94 4.75 4.16 -2.29
N ALA A 95 5.53 3.49 -1.45
CA ALA A 95 5.11 3.10 -0.12
C ALA A 95 4.77 4.35 0.72
N GLY A 96 3.53 4.46 1.14
CA GLY A 96 3.04 5.62 1.85
C GLY A 96 3.58 5.70 3.28
N LYS A 97 3.82 6.93 3.76
CA LYS A 97 4.32 7.20 5.12
C LYS A 97 3.20 7.39 6.15
N ASN A 98 2.03 7.81 5.70
CA ASN A 98 0.88 8.15 6.56
C ASN A 98 -0.21 7.07 6.49
N ARG A 99 0.17 5.82 6.68
CA ARG A 99 -0.74 4.66 6.67
C ARG A 99 -1.72 4.71 7.86
N PRO A 100 -2.92 4.13 7.72
CA PRO A 100 -3.44 3.43 6.55
C PRO A 100 -4.09 4.38 5.53
N TYR A 101 -3.92 4.06 4.26
CA TYR A 101 -4.69 4.66 3.16
C TYR A 101 -5.92 3.79 2.89
N TYR A 102 -7.02 4.41 2.50
CA TYR A 102 -8.27 3.71 2.24
C TYR A 102 -9.13 4.44 1.22
N LEU A 103 -10.06 3.74 0.63
CA LEU A 103 -11.07 4.34 -0.24
C LEU A 103 -12.03 5.17 0.60
N LYS A 104 -12.10 6.49 0.37
CA LYS A 104 -12.96 7.41 1.12
C LYS A 104 -14.43 7.00 1.08
N SER A 105 -14.90 6.53 -0.08
CA SER A 105 -16.27 6.08 -0.27
C SER A 105 -16.70 4.91 0.62
N LYS A 106 -15.73 4.11 1.09
CA LYS A 106 -15.98 2.92 1.91
C LYS A 106 -15.58 3.09 3.38
N GLY A 107 -14.82 4.12 3.69
CA GLY A 107 -14.26 4.29 5.03
C GLY A 107 -13.08 3.34 5.33
N LYS A 108 -12.46 3.53 6.49
CA LYS A 108 -11.23 2.83 6.86
C LYS A 108 -11.41 1.30 6.95
N GLU A 109 -12.46 0.82 7.58
CA GLU A 109 -12.65 -0.62 7.82
C GLU A 109 -12.94 -1.41 6.53
N ALA A 110 -13.72 -0.83 5.61
CA ALA A 110 -14.14 -1.48 4.37
C ALA A 110 -13.36 -1.02 3.13
N GLY A 111 -12.47 -0.04 3.27
CA GLY A 111 -11.73 0.58 2.17
C GLY A 111 -10.22 0.44 2.25
N THR A 112 -9.67 -0.14 3.32
CA THR A 112 -8.22 -0.37 3.45
C THR A 112 -7.83 -1.66 2.75
N TYR A 113 -7.01 -1.55 1.72
CA TYR A 113 -6.49 -2.69 0.95
C TYR A 113 -4.99 -2.83 1.14
N ILE A 114 -4.52 -4.07 1.08
CA ILE A 114 -3.10 -4.46 1.13
C ILE A 114 -2.77 -5.42 0.00
N ARG A 115 -1.50 -5.51 -0.39
CA ARG A 115 -1.01 -6.51 -1.35
C ARG A 115 -0.63 -7.79 -0.64
N VAL A 116 -1.23 -8.88 -1.05
CA VAL A 116 -0.93 -10.22 -0.56
C VAL A 116 -0.75 -11.15 -1.76
N ALA A 117 0.46 -11.69 -1.94
CA ALA A 117 0.78 -12.63 -2.99
C ALA A 117 0.32 -12.19 -4.40
N GLY A 118 0.59 -10.92 -4.76
CA GLY A 118 0.22 -10.37 -6.07
C GLY A 118 -1.23 -9.92 -6.23
N THR A 119 -2.05 -10.01 -5.19
CA THR A 119 -3.46 -9.57 -5.22
C THR A 119 -3.75 -8.47 -4.21
N SER A 120 -4.69 -7.58 -4.54
CA SER A 120 -5.18 -6.55 -3.63
C SER A 120 -6.33 -7.12 -2.81
N ARG A 121 -6.13 -7.24 -1.49
CA ARG A 121 -7.11 -7.80 -0.54
C ARG A 121 -7.48 -6.77 0.51
N LEU A 122 -8.71 -6.87 1.01
CA LEU A 122 -9.16 -6.06 2.14
C LEU A 122 -8.33 -6.41 3.38
N ALA A 123 -7.84 -5.39 4.07
CA ALA A 123 -7.10 -5.57 5.31
C ALA A 123 -8.05 -5.95 6.44
N TYR A 124 -7.67 -6.92 7.25
CA TYR A 124 -8.40 -7.27 8.46
C TYR A 124 -8.06 -6.28 9.59
N ARG A 125 -8.86 -6.31 10.63
CA ARG A 125 -8.82 -5.28 11.70
C ARG A 125 -7.46 -5.13 12.38
N GLU A 126 -6.79 -6.25 12.65
CA GLU A 126 -5.47 -6.25 13.28
C GLU A 126 -4.42 -5.64 12.34
N LYS A 127 -4.51 -5.91 11.03
CA LYS A 127 -3.63 -5.32 10.03
C LYS A 127 -3.85 -3.81 9.88
N ILE A 128 -5.09 -3.35 10.00
CA ILE A 128 -5.39 -1.90 10.00
C ILE A 128 -4.71 -1.22 11.18
N LYS A 129 -4.78 -1.81 12.39
CA LYS A 129 -4.09 -1.28 13.58
C LYS A 129 -2.57 -1.25 13.41
N GLU A 130 -1.99 -2.29 12.84
CA GLU A 130 -0.57 -2.34 12.53
C GLU A 130 -0.16 -1.21 11.58
N LEU A 131 -0.94 -0.98 10.52
CA LEU A 131 -0.73 0.13 9.58
C LEU A 131 -0.89 1.51 10.25
N GLU A 132 -1.83 1.65 11.19
CA GLU A 132 -1.99 2.89 11.99
C GLU A 132 -0.75 3.17 12.85
N MET A 133 -0.19 2.15 13.45
CA MET A 133 1.04 2.27 14.24
C MET A 133 2.24 2.61 13.37
N GLU A 134 2.40 1.94 12.24
CA GLU A 134 3.43 2.28 11.24
C GLU A 134 3.30 3.74 10.77
N GLY A 135 2.08 4.20 10.49
CA GLY A 135 1.81 5.57 10.07
C GLY A 135 2.07 6.61 11.17
N ALA A 136 1.78 6.28 12.41
CA ALA A 136 2.07 7.11 13.57
C ALA A 136 3.53 7.01 14.04
N ARG A 137 4.31 6.09 13.47
CA ARG A 137 5.68 5.77 13.89
C ARG A 137 5.78 5.35 15.37
N ILE A 138 4.76 4.61 15.83
CA ILE A 138 4.67 4.08 17.18
C ILE A 138 4.98 2.59 17.13
N SER A 139 5.82 2.10 18.02
CA SER A 139 6.06 0.67 18.15
C SER A 139 5.11 0.04 19.17
N TRP A 140 4.94 -1.30 19.11
CA TRP A 140 4.01 -2.02 19.99
C TRP A 140 4.32 -1.88 21.48
N ASP A 141 5.59 -1.73 21.83
CA ASP A 141 6.09 -1.54 23.19
C ASP A 141 5.82 -0.12 23.74
N GLU A 142 5.51 0.84 22.87
CA GLU A 142 5.09 2.19 23.27
C GLU A 142 3.59 2.31 23.56
N LEU A 143 2.81 1.26 23.27
CA LEU A 143 1.39 1.26 23.54
C LEU A 143 1.12 1.14 25.05
N THR A 144 0.30 2.05 25.57
CA THR A 144 -0.21 1.94 26.94
C THR A 144 -1.14 0.72 27.07
N CYS A 145 -0.90 -0.09 28.08
CA CYS A 145 -1.82 -1.17 28.44
C CYS A 145 -3.15 -0.60 28.90
N VAL A 146 -4.18 -0.75 28.10
CA VAL A 146 -5.54 -0.31 28.43
C VAL A 146 -6.10 -1.23 29.53
N GLY A 147 -6.55 -0.63 30.63
CA GLY A 147 -7.14 -1.36 31.73
C GLY A 147 -6.19 -1.74 32.88
N TYR A 148 -4.91 -1.36 32.79
CA TYR A 148 -3.93 -1.51 33.88
C TYR A 148 -3.42 -0.14 34.31
N ASN A 149 -3.72 0.23 35.55
CA ASN A 149 -3.06 1.37 36.19
C ASN A 149 -1.77 0.88 36.85
N VAL A 150 -0.66 1.42 36.41
CA VAL A 150 0.63 1.19 37.11
C VAL A 150 0.59 1.99 38.39
N THR A 151 0.56 1.30 39.53
CA THR A 151 0.63 1.93 40.85
C THR A 151 2.08 2.19 41.22
N ASP A 152 2.30 3.19 42.09
CA ASP A 152 3.65 3.49 42.59
C ASP A 152 4.28 2.28 43.28
N GLU A 153 3.47 1.47 44.00
CA GLU A 153 3.91 0.20 44.60
C GLU A 153 4.41 -0.82 43.57
N ALA A 154 3.72 -0.94 42.42
CA ALA A 154 4.13 -1.86 41.35
C ALA A 154 5.46 -1.38 40.73
N THR A 155 5.63 -0.09 40.56
CA THR A 155 6.86 0.49 40.05
C THR A 155 8.03 0.30 41.00
N GLU A 156 7.84 0.56 42.31
CA GLU A 156 8.87 0.30 43.31
C GLU A 156 9.27 -1.17 43.40
N LYS A 157 8.30 -2.07 43.36
CA LYS A 157 8.56 -3.51 43.33
C LYS A 157 9.40 -3.91 42.12
N LEU A 158 9.04 -3.44 40.93
CA LEU A 158 9.80 -3.70 39.71
C LEU A 158 11.23 -3.18 39.80
N CYS A 159 11.45 -1.98 40.32
CA CYS A 159 12.77 -1.42 40.52
C CYS A 159 13.62 -2.28 41.49
N LYS A 160 13.04 -2.74 42.58
CA LYS A 160 13.72 -3.63 43.56
C LYS A 160 14.06 -4.99 42.93
N ASP A 161 13.17 -5.57 42.12
CA ASP A 161 13.41 -6.83 41.45
C ASP A 161 14.53 -6.70 40.39
N ILE A 162 14.59 -5.59 39.66
CA ILE A 162 15.66 -5.30 38.68
C ILE A 162 17.01 -5.14 39.40
N GLU A 163 17.05 -4.42 40.51
CA GLU A 163 18.28 -4.24 41.32
C GLU A 163 18.77 -5.58 41.88
N ALA A 164 17.85 -6.40 42.38
CA ALA A 164 18.19 -7.73 42.91
C ALA A 164 18.74 -8.65 41.80
N PHE A 165 18.18 -8.55 40.58
CA PHE A 165 18.67 -9.30 39.43
C PHE A 165 20.08 -8.85 38.99
N ARG A 166 20.33 -7.55 38.97
CA ARG A 166 21.65 -6.98 38.68
C ARG A 166 22.72 -7.43 39.66
N LYS A 167 22.39 -7.48 40.96
CA LYS A 167 23.32 -7.95 42.00
C LYS A 167 23.62 -9.44 41.94
N LYS A 168 22.73 -10.25 41.33
CA LYS A 168 22.97 -11.70 41.13
C LYS A 168 23.74 -12.00 39.84
N ALA A 169 23.72 -11.09 38.87
CA ALA A 169 24.39 -11.26 37.56
C ALA A 169 25.82 -10.69 37.53
N GLY A 170 26.25 -10.00 38.57
CA GLY A 170 27.61 -9.50 38.78
C GLY A 170 28.31 -10.29 39.84
#